data_255c7b12faa87daf4920bcddf7f87017
#
_entry.id   255c7b12faa87daf4920bcddf7f87017
#
_cell.length_a   1.000
_cell.length_b   1.000
_cell.length_c   1.000
_cell.angle_alpha   90.00
_cell.angle_beta   90.00
_cell.angle_gamma   90.00
#
_symmetry.space_group_name_H-M   'P 1'
#
loop_
_entity.id
_entity.type
_entity.pdbx_description
1 polymer ?
#
loop_
_entity_poly.entity_id
_entity_poly.type
_entity_poly.pdbx_seq_one_letter_code
_entity_poly.pdbx_strand_id
1 'polypeptide(L)'
;EYLDLYYNQARMLNRSAVHLAKSVFQRRLVSSTFALMQSFRRREEKLSNLIDAVREARLSEEEIANQQQRLGRVQDVYEEMTADEEGLGGELEAGEEMEDEVLAAVADVSVEKLEEEREEVQRLVEQAEEVYRRGGESKFQRLLEVLDDPEYADEKMIIFSEHRDTVSFIVRRLEEIGYTGKIA
;
A
#
# COMPACT_ATOMS: atom_id res chain seq x y z
N GLU A 1 -4.27 15.48 0.98
CA GLU A 1 -4.31 16.26 -0.29
C GLU A 1 -4.38 15.33 -1.50
N TYR A 2 -3.39 14.48 -1.79
CA TYR A 2 -3.42 13.53 -2.90
C TYR A 2 -4.68 12.66 -2.91
N LEU A 3 -4.97 11.98 -1.80
CA LEU A 3 -6.15 11.13 -1.66
C LEU A 3 -7.48 11.91 -1.79
N ASP A 4 -7.48 13.19 -1.44
CA ASP A 4 -8.68 14.01 -1.57
C ASP A 4 -8.87 14.53 -2.99
N LEU A 5 -7.80 14.81 -3.69
CA LEU A 5 -7.85 15.34 -5.06
C LEU A 5 -8.26 14.23 -6.05
N TYR A 6 -7.52 13.13 -6.09
CA TYR A 6 -7.71 12.09 -7.12
C TYR A 6 -8.80 11.09 -6.76
N TYR A 7 -8.90 10.68 -5.50
CA TYR A 7 -9.92 9.71 -5.08
C TYR A 7 -11.32 10.31 -4.92
N ASN A 8 -11.44 11.61 -4.72
CA ASN A 8 -12.77 12.24 -4.69
C ASN A 8 -13.40 12.37 -6.08
N GLN A 9 -12.61 12.44 -7.15
CA GLN A 9 -13.12 12.44 -8.52
C GLN A 9 -13.64 11.04 -8.91
N ALA A 10 -12.91 9.99 -8.55
CA ALA A 10 -13.37 8.61 -8.66
C ALA A 10 -14.59 8.30 -7.77
N ARG A 11 -14.86 9.11 -6.75
CA ARG A 11 -16.01 8.98 -5.84
C ARG A 11 -17.38 8.98 -6.53
N MET A 12 -17.48 9.54 -7.72
CA MET A 12 -18.73 9.50 -8.48
C MET A 12 -19.06 8.08 -8.98
N LEU A 13 -18.04 7.21 -9.13
CA LEU A 13 -18.20 5.85 -9.64
C LEU A 13 -18.38 4.83 -8.50
N ASN A 14 -17.65 4.96 -7.39
CA ASN A 14 -17.78 4.04 -6.26
C ASN A 14 -17.30 4.67 -4.94
N ARG A 15 -18.24 5.13 -4.10
CA ARG A 15 -17.93 5.79 -2.82
C ARG A 15 -17.22 4.87 -1.83
N SER A 16 -17.58 3.61 -1.82
CA SER A 16 -17.07 2.64 -0.85
C SER A 16 -15.61 2.29 -1.16
N ALA A 17 -15.27 2.00 -2.43
CA ALA A 17 -13.88 1.73 -2.85
C ALA A 17 -12.92 2.89 -2.51
N VAL A 18 -13.39 4.13 -2.66
CA VAL A 18 -12.61 5.33 -2.28
C VAL A 18 -12.34 5.38 -0.77
N HIS A 19 -13.32 5.04 0.06
CA HIS A 19 -13.14 5.01 1.51
C HIS A 19 -12.13 3.93 1.93
N LEU A 20 -12.24 2.75 1.36
CA LEU A 20 -11.31 1.65 1.60
C LEU A 20 -9.89 2.03 1.17
N ALA A 21 -9.71 2.53 -0.05
CA ALA A 21 -8.41 2.98 -0.54
C ALA A 21 -7.76 4.02 0.39
N LYS A 22 -8.53 5.01 0.86
CA LYS A 22 -8.04 6.00 1.83
C LYS A 22 -7.61 5.36 3.14
N SER A 23 -8.38 4.42 3.67
CA SER A 23 -8.06 3.68 4.90
C SER A 23 -6.77 2.88 4.73
N VAL A 24 -6.61 2.17 3.61
CA VAL A 24 -5.39 1.40 3.29
C VAL A 24 -4.16 2.31 3.27
N PHE A 25 -4.18 3.42 2.55
CA PHE A 25 -3.06 4.36 2.54
C PHE A 25 -2.73 4.92 3.93
N GLN A 26 -3.76 5.22 4.73
CA GLN A 26 -3.57 5.70 6.10
C GLN A 26 -2.90 4.64 6.99
N ARG A 27 -3.35 3.39 6.92
CA ARG A 27 -2.75 2.28 7.68
C ARG A 27 -1.29 2.05 7.27
N ARG A 28 -1.00 2.04 5.97
CA ARG A 28 0.36 1.87 5.44
C ARG A 28 1.28 3.02 5.84
N LEU A 29 0.79 4.27 5.81
CA LEU A 29 1.54 5.44 6.30
C LEU A 29 1.88 5.32 7.79
N VAL A 30 0.94 4.86 8.60
CA VAL A 30 1.17 4.66 10.04
C VAL A 30 2.08 3.45 10.30
N SER A 31 2.12 2.46 9.40
CA SER A 31 2.96 1.28 9.55
C SER A 31 4.45 1.61 9.31
N SER A 32 4.80 2.03 8.10
CA SER A 32 6.16 2.47 7.76
C SER A 32 6.16 3.32 6.49
N THR A 33 7.16 4.21 6.37
CA THR A 33 7.39 4.99 5.14
C THR A 33 7.70 4.06 3.96
N PHE A 34 8.38 2.93 4.22
CA PHE A 34 8.65 1.94 3.20
C PHE A 34 7.37 1.30 2.64
N ALA A 35 6.43 0.88 3.49
CA ALA A 35 5.15 0.32 3.06
C ALA A 35 4.34 1.33 2.23
N LEU A 36 4.30 2.60 2.65
CA LEU A 36 3.67 3.66 1.89
C LEU A 36 4.34 3.87 0.52
N MET A 37 5.67 3.91 0.48
CA MET A 37 6.45 4.06 -0.76
C MET A 37 6.15 2.93 -1.74
N GLN A 38 6.09 1.68 -1.27
CA GLN A 38 5.75 0.53 -2.12
C GLN A 38 4.31 0.65 -2.67
N SER A 39 3.38 1.16 -1.88
CA SER A 39 2.01 1.41 -2.35
C SER A 39 1.96 2.46 -3.47
N PHE A 40 2.73 3.54 -3.35
CA PHE A 40 2.81 4.54 -4.42
C PHE A 40 3.48 3.98 -5.68
N ARG A 41 4.52 3.17 -5.56
CA ARG A 41 5.16 2.50 -6.71
C ARG A 41 4.19 1.57 -7.45
N ARG A 42 3.45 0.73 -6.71
CA ARG A 42 2.40 -0.12 -7.31
C ARG A 42 1.31 0.71 -7.97
N ARG A 43 0.94 1.84 -7.38
CA ARG A 43 -0.02 2.78 -7.99
C ARG A 43 0.51 3.37 -9.28
N GLU A 44 1.75 3.85 -9.30
CA GLU A 44 2.41 4.38 -10.49
C GLU A 44 2.45 3.36 -11.64
N GLU A 45 2.87 2.13 -11.33
CA GLU A 45 2.90 1.03 -12.30
C GLU A 45 1.51 0.75 -12.88
N LYS A 46 0.49 0.72 -12.03
CA LYS A 46 -0.89 0.50 -12.46
C LYS A 46 -1.40 1.61 -13.37
N LEU A 47 -1.15 2.87 -13.00
CA LEU A 47 -1.53 4.03 -13.82
C LEU A 47 -0.81 3.98 -15.19
N SER A 48 0.48 3.67 -15.21
CA SER A 48 1.25 3.52 -16.44
C SER A 48 0.66 2.42 -17.33
N ASN A 49 0.36 1.25 -16.77
CA ASN A 49 -0.25 0.14 -17.49
C ASN A 49 -1.63 0.50 -18.07
N LEU A 50 -2.45 1.26 -17.32
CA LEU A 50 -3.76 1.72 -17.81
C LEU A 50 -3.60 2.72 -18.97
N ILE A 51 -2.72 3.71 -18.81
CA ILE A 51 -2.43 4.71 -19.85
C ILE A 51 -1.98 4.02 -21.14
N ASP A 52 -1.04 3.08 -21.04
CA ASP A 52 -0.52 2.35 -22.20
C ASP A 52 -1.62 1.49 -22.83
N ALA A 53 -2.45 0.82 -22.04
CA ALA A 53 -3.56 0.01 -22.55
C ALA A 53 -4.60 0.84 -23.31
N VAL A 54 -4.89 2.05 -22.86
CA VAL A 54 -5.82 2.95 -23.57
C VAL A 54 -5.17 3.52 -24.83
N ARG A 55 -3.91 3.96 -24.75
CA ARG A 55 -3.17 4.50 -25.91
C ARG A 55 -3.00 3.48 -27.04
N GLU A 56 -2.80 2.22 -26.69
CA GLU A 56 -2.70 1.12 -27.65
C GLU A 56 -4.07 0.59 -28.10
N ALA A 57 -5.18 1.24 -27.72
CA ALA A 57 -6.55 0.84 -27.99
C ALA A 57 -6.89 -0.60 -27.55
N ARG A 58 -6.19 -1.11 -26.53
CA ARG A 58 -6.47 -2.41 -25.89
C ARG A 58 -7.61 -2.33 -24.88
N LEU A 59 -7.84 -1.13 -24.31
CA LEU A 59 -8.96 -0.84 -23.40
C LEU A 59 -9.61 0.48 -23.83
N SER A 60 -10.94 0.51 -23.83
CA SER A 60 -11.71 1.73 -23.95
C SER A 60 -12.01 2.33 -22.58
N GLU A 61 -12.35 3.61 -22.51
CA GLU A 61 -12.81 4.26 -21.28
C GLU A 61 -14.03 3.55 -20.68
N GLU A 62 -14.91 3.01 -21.52
CA GLU A 62 -16.09 2.24 -21.11
C GLU A 62 -15.69 0.91 -20.44
N GLU A 63 -14.66 0.23 -20.93
CA GLU A 63 -14.16 -1.01 -20.34
C GLU A 63 -13.48 -0.76 -18.98
N ILE A 64 -12.75 0.35 -18.84
CA ILE A 64 -12.17 0.77 -17.54
C ILE A 64 -13.30 1.05 -16.54
N ALA A 65 -14.32 1.81 -16.94
CA ALA A 65 -15.46 2.10 -16.08
C ALA A 65 -16.21 0.82 -15.64
N ASN A 66 -16.38 -0.15 -16.54
CA ASN A 66 -16.99 -1.43 -16.25
C ASN A 66 -16.15 -2.28 -15.28
N GLN A 67 -14.81 -2.29 -15.42
CA GLN A 67 -13.93 -2.97 -14.48
C GLN A 67 -14.03 -2.36 -13.09
N GLN A 68 -14.06 -1.04 -12.97
CA GLN A 68 -14.22 -0.34 -11.70
C GLN A 68 -15.54 -0.64 -11.01
N GLN A 69 -16.63 -0.76 -11.77
CA GLN A 69 -17.93 -1.15 -11.21
C GLN A 69 -17.95 -2.59 -10.68
N ARG A 70 -17.20 -3.50 -11.30
CA ARG A 70 -17.09 -4.90 -10.83
C ARG A 70 -16.32 -4.98 -9.52
N LEU A 71 -15.27 -4.18 -9.36
CA LEU A 71 -14.46 -4.12 -8.15
C LEU A 71 -15.20 -3.51 -6.96
N GLY A 72 -16.21 -2.68 -7.19
CA GLY A 72 -17.11 -2.23 -6.13
C GLY A 72 -17.91 -3.36 -5.46
N ARG A 73 -18.09 -4.50 -6.11
CA ARG A 73 -18.73 -5.68 -5.51
C ARG A 73 -17.76 -6.53 -4.70
N VAL A 74 -16.47 -6.49 -5.02
CA VAL A 74 -15.42 -7.20 -4.26
C VAL A 74 -15.27 -6.59 -2.87
N GLN A 75 -15.60 -5.32 -2.74
CA GLN A 75 -15.55 -4.62 -1.46
C GLN A 75 -16.63 -5.07 -0.47
N ASP A 76 -17.84 -5.36 -0.94
CA ASP A 76 -18.89 -5.89 -0.05
C ASP A 76 -18.41 -7.19 0.60
N VAL A 77 -17.62 -8.00 -0.13
CA VAL A 77 -16.97 -9.22 0.36
C VAL A 77 -15.84 -8.92 1.34
N TYR A 78 -15.04 -7.88 1.06
CA TYR A 78 -13.92 -7.49 1.95
C TYR A 78 -14.42 -6.94 3.29
N GLU A 79 -15.46 -6.12 3.30
CA GLU A 79 -16.09 -5.62 4.54
C GLU A 79 -16.70 -6.77 5.37
N GLU A 80 -17.27 -7.79 4.73
CA GLU A 80 -17.74 -9.00 5.39
C GLU A 80 -16.59 -9.82 5.99
N MET A 81 -15.47 -9.98 5.28
CA MET A 81 -14.30 -10.74 5.73
C MET A 81 -13.52 -10.04 6.87
N THR A 82 -13.43 -8.70 6.84
CA THR A 82 -12.71 -7.93 7.87
C THR A 82 -13.54 -7.64 9.12
N ALA A 83 -14.85 -7.88 9.09
CA ALA A 83 -15.72 -7.76 10.24
C ALA A 83 -15.55 -8.91 11.24
N ASP A 84 -15.05 -10.07 10.80
CA ASP A 84 -14.78 -11.25 11.64
C ASP A 84 -13.27 -11.33 11.98
N GLU A 85 -12.83 -10.60 12.99
CA GLU A 85 -11.41 -10.43 13.40
C GLU A 85 -10.69 -11.69 13.92
N GLU A 86 -11.17 -12.92 13.73
CA GLU A 86 -10.59 -14.13 14.32
C GLU A 86 -9.84 -15.09 13.38
N GLY A 87 -9.55 -14.71 12.14
CA GLY A 87 -8.91 -15.58 11.14
C GLY A 87 -7.40 -15.34 10.97
N LEU A 88 -6.58 -16.35 11.19
CA LEU A 88 -5.11 -16.32 11.24
C LEU A 88 -4.42 -16.46 9.87
N GLY A 89 -3.46 -15.59 9.58
CA GLY A 89 -2.28 -15.82 8.71
C GLY A 89 -2.49 -15.91 7.18
N GLY A 90 -3.34 -16.76 6.68
CA GLY A 90 -3.62 -16.90 5.23
C GLY A 90 -4.57 -15.85 4.69
N GLU A 91 -5.41 -15.29 5.54
CA GLU A 91 -6.34 -14.20 5.22
C GLU A 91 -5.63 -12.85 5.08
N LEU A 92 -4.47 -12.67 5.72
CA LEU A 92 -3.65 -11.45 5.60
C LEU A 92 -3.03 -11.30 4.20
N GLU A 93 -2.57 -12.39 3.58
CA GLU A 93 -2.00 -12.35 2.21
C GLU A 93 -3.09 -12.03 1.18
N ALA A 94 -4.24 -12.68 1.29
CA ALA A 94 -5.40 -12.41 0.44
C ALA A 94 -5.93 -10.98 0.66
N GLY A 95 -5.87 -10.47 1.89
CA GLY A 95 -6.22 -9.11 2.23
C GLY A 95 -5.30 -8.06 1.59
N GLU A 96 -3.99 -8.25 1.60
CA GLU A 96 -3.04 -7.32 0.97
C GLU A 96 -3.18 -7.30 -0.57
N GLU A 97 -3.35 -8.45 -1.20
CA GLU A 97 -3.59 -8.54 -2.64
C GLU A 97 -4.89 -7.82 -3.03
N MET A 98 -5.96 -8.02 -2.26
CA MET A 98 -7.23 -7.34 -2.46
C MET A 98 -7.14 -5.82 -2.20
N GLU A 99 -6.37 -5.39 -1.19
CA GLU A 99 -6.07 -3.98 -0.95
C GLU A 99 -5.36 -3.35 -2.15
N ASP A 100 -4.36 -4.02 -2.71
CA ASP A 100 -3.65 -3.57 -3.89
C ASP A 100 -4.55 -3.53 -5.13
N GLU A 101 -5.46 -4.48 -5.29
CA GLU A 101 -6.49 -4.45 -6.35
C GLU A 101 -7.44 -3.27 -6.19
N VAL A 102 -7.91 -2.98 -4.97
CA VAL A 102 -8.79 -1.82 -4.69
C VAL A 102 -8.05 -0.51 -4.97
N LEU A 103 -6.80 -0.38 -4.51
CA LEU A 103 -5.97 0.79 -4.80
C LEU A 103 -5.76 0.98 -6.31
N ALA A 104 -5.62 -0.13 -7.02
CA ALA A 104 -5.44 -0.14 -8.47
C ALA A 104 -6.73 0.22 -9.24
N ALA A 105 -7.89 -0.12 -8.69
CA ALA A 105 -9.19 0.03 -9.36
C ALA A 105 -9.74 1.45 -9.29
N VAL A 106 -9.37 2.21 -8.25
CA VAL A 106 -9.81 3.60 -8.09
C VAL A 106 -8.95 4.50 -8.97
N ALA A 107 -9.26 4.58 -10.25
CA ALA A 107 -8.59 5.44 -11.22
C ALA A 107 -9.62 6.24 -12.03
N ASP A 108 -9.24 7.38 -12.58
CA ASP A 108 -10.10 8.08 -13.54
C ASP A 108 -10.15 7.31 -14.87
N VAL A 109 -11.16 7.55 -15.67
CA VAL A 109 -11.32 6.93 -17.01
C VAL A 109 -10.65 7.75 -18.10
N SER A 110 -10.35 9.03 -17.84
CA SER A 110 -9.70 9.93 -18.79
C SER A 110 -8.18 9.75 -18.75
N VAL A 111 -7.57 9.49 -19.89
CA VAL A 111 -6.10 9.35 -20.02
C VAL A 111 -5.37 10.58 -19.49
N GLU A 112 -5.89 11.78 -19.78
CA GLU A 112 -5.30 13.05 -19.31
C GLU A 112 -5.22 13.10 -17.79
N LYS A 113 -6.28 12.71 -17.10
CA LYS A 113 -6.32 12.66 -15.64
C LYS A 113 -5.48 11.53 -15.05
N LEU A 114 -5.39 10.39 -15.73
CA LEU A 114 -4.48 9.31 -15.34
C LEU A 114 -3.02 9.77 -15.42
N GLU A 115 -2.67 10.55 -16.42
CA GLU A 115 -1.33 11.13 -16.56
C GLU A 115 -1.03 12.16 -15.46
N GLU A 116 -1.96 13.06 -15.18
CA GLU A 116 -1.84 14.02 -14.08
C GLU A 116 -1.66 13.31 -12.72
N GLU A 117 -2.45 12.27 -12.46
CA GLU A 117 -2.32 11.49 -11.24
C GLU A 117 -0.97 10.76 -11.17
N ARG A 118 -0.52 10.15 -12.29
CA ARG A 118 0.78 9.47 -12.33
C ARG A 118 1.93 10.40 -12.01
N GLU A 119 1.94 11.62 -12.56
CA GLU A 119 2.97 12.62 -12.25
C GLU A 119 2.98 13.00 -10.76
N GLU A 120 1.81 13.10 -10.14
CA GLU A 120 1.72 13.37 -8.71
C GLU A 120 2.22 12.18 -7.89
N VAL A 121 1.86 10.95 -8.26
CA VAL A 121 2.33 9.73 -7.59
C VAL A 121 3.84 9.61 -7.70
N GLN A 122 4.44 9.92 -8.84
CA GLN A 122 5.91 9.94 -9.02
C GLN A 122 6.58 10.90 -8.04
N ARG A 123 6.04 12.11 -7.88
CA ARG A 123 6.53 13.06 -6.88
C ARG A 123 6.43 12.54 -5.46
N LEU A 124 5.35 11.83 -5.13
CA LEU A 124 5.16 11.21 -3.82
C LEU A 124 6.13 10.04 -3.58
N VAL A 125 6.44 9.26 -4.62
CA VAL A 125 7.49 8.23 -4.54
C VAL A 125 8.85 8.86 -4.23
N GLU A 126 9.24 9.92 -4.95
CA GLU A 126 10.50 10.61 -4.72
C GLU A 126 10.60 11.19 -3.30
N GLN A 127 9.51 11.78 -2.80
CA GLN A 127 9.44 12.30 -1.44
C GLN A 127 9.56 11.19 -0.39
N ALA A 128 8.85 10.07 -0.59
CA ALA A 128 8.92 8.91 0.30
C ALA A 128 10.33 8.28 0.30
N GLU A 129 10.99 8.18 -0.85
CA GLU A 129 12.36 7.73 -0.98
C GLU A 129 13.35 8.64 -0.24
N GLU A 130 13.15 9.93 -0.31
CA GLU A 130 14.00 10.88 0.41
C GLU A 130 13.84 10.74 1.92
N VAL A 131 12.59 10.62 2.43
CA VAL A 131 12.33 10.36 3.85
C VAL A 131 12.96 9.02 4.27
N TYR A 132 12.77 7.97 3.47
CA TYR A 132 13.34 6.64 3.73
C TYR A 132 14.88 6.68 3.80
N ARG A 133 15.55 7.37 2.86
CA ARG A 133 17.02 7.52 2.84
C ARG A 133 17.56 8.28 4.05
N ARG A 134 16.80 9.24 4.58
CA ARG A 134 17.18 9.98 5.80
C ARG A 134 17.13 9.12 7.07
N GLY A 135 16.54 7.93 7.01
CA GLY A 135 16.52 6.98 8.11
C GLY A 135 15.61 7.36 9.29
N GLY A 136 14.64 8.24 9.07
CA GLY A 136 13.76 8.80 10.10
C GLY A 136 12.60 7.91 10.56
N GLU A 137 12.68 6.59 10.41
CA GLU A 137 11.65 5.65 10.85
C GLU A 137 11.60 5.51 12.37
N SER A 138 10.79 6.32 13.02
CA SER A 138 10.70 6.37 14.49
C SER A 138 10.33 5.03 15.14
N LYS A 139 9.47 4.24 14.50
CA LYS A 139 9.11 2.89 14.98
C LYS A 139 10.28 1.93 14.89
N PHE A 140 11.09 2.00 13.83
CA PHE A 140 12.28 1.17 13.71
C PHE A 140 13.34 1.58 14.75
N GLN A 141 13.53 2.87 15.00
CA GLN A 141 14.40 3.34 16.08
C GLN A 141 13.94 2.80 17.43
N ARG A 142 12.64 2.83 17.69
CA ARG A 142 12.09 2.27 18.94
C ARG A 142 12.28 0.75 19.04
N LEU A 143 12.18 0.03 17.91
CA LEU A 143 12.50 -1.40 17.87
C LEU A 143 13.96 -1.66 18.24
N LEU A 144 14.90 -0.86 17.71
CA LEU A 144 16.32 -1.00 18.06
C LEU A 144 16.58 -0.76 19.54
N GLU A 145 15.92 0.23 20.16
CA GLU A 145 16.02 0.47 21.61
C GLU A 145 15.58 -0.75 22.41
N VAL A 146 14.52 -1.46 21.97
CA VAL A 146 14.06 -2.69 22.63
C VAL A 146 15.02 -3.86 22.42
N LEU A 147 15.57 -4.00 21.19
CA LEU A 147 16.53 -5.07 20.87
C LEU A 147 17.88 -4.90 21.58
N ASP A 148 18.28 -3.66 21.88
CA ASP A 148 19.51 -3.32 22.56
C ASP A 148 19.36 -3.28 24.10
N ASP A 149 18.12 -3.47 24.60
CA ASP A 149 17.87 -3.46 26.05
C ASP A 149 18.47 -4.71 26.71
N PRO A 150 19.34 -4.56 27.71
CA PRO A 150 19.95 -5.69 28.43
C PRO A 150 18.94 -6.65 29.06
N GLU A 151 17.73 -6.18 29.37
CA GLU A 151 16.65 -7.02 29.92
C GLU A 151 16.22 -8.12 28.94
N TYR A 152 16.34 -7.86 27.63
CA TYR A 152 15.90 -8.77 26.57
C TYR A 152 17.05 -9.40 25.76
N ALA A 153 18.31 -9.21 26.19
CA ALA A 153 19.50 -9.61 25.40
C ALA A 153 19.54 -11.11 25.05
N ASP A 154 19.01 -11.97 25.92
CA ASP A 154 18.99 -13.43 25.74
C ASP A 154 17.60 -13.95 25.33
N GLU A 155 16.63 -13.06 25.09
CA GLU A 155 15.26 -13.45 24.78
C GLU A 155 15.04 -13.59 23.25
N LYS A 156 14.12 -14.50 22.90
CA LYS A 156 13.61 -14.63 21.52
C LYS A 156 12.40 -13.73 21.37
N MET A 157 12.48 -12.81 20.42
CA MET A 157 11.39 -11.89 20.13
C MET A 157 10.62 -12.30 18.89
N ILE A 158 9.32 -12.07 18.90
CA ILE A 158 8.46 -12.22 17.72
C ILE A 158 7.93 -10.83 17.38
N ILE A 159 8.14 -10.41 16.14
CA ILE A 159 7.70 -9.12 15.64
C ILE A 159 6.53 -9.36 14.68
N PHE A 160 5.41 -8.72 14.96
CA PHE A 160 4.22 -8.78 14.12
C PHE A 160 4.01 -7.46 13.39
N SER A 161 3.60 -7.53 12.15
CA SER A 161 3.13 -6.38 11.37
C SER A 161 1.96 -6.79 10.50
N GLU A 162 1.01 -5.90 10.34
CA GLU A 162 -0.13 -6.05 9.42
C GLU A 162 0.30 -6.06 7.94
N HIS A 163 1.46 -5.44 7.63
CA HIS A 163 1.93 -5.28 6.24
C HIS A 163 3.24 -6.03 5.99
N ARG A 164 3.25 -6.89 4.96
CA ARG A 164 4.44 -7.63 4.48
C ARG A 164 5.59 -6.69 4.12
N ASP A 165 5.28 -5.56 3.47
CA ASP A 165 6.27 -4.54 3.14
C ASP A 165 7.00 -4.04 4.38
N THR A 166 6.29 -3.86 5.51
CA THR A 166 6.90 -3.45 6.78
C THR A 166 7.76 -4.56 7.37
N VAL A 167 7.33 -5.83 7.30
CA VAL A 167 8.15 -6.98 7.74
C VAL A 167 9.43 -7.05 6.90
N SER A 168 9.31 -6.98 5.57
CA SER A 168 10.46 -6.99 4.66
C SER A 168 11.42 -5.84 4.92
N PHE A 169 10.90 -4.65 5.22
CA PHE A 169 11.70 -3.50 5.63
C PHE A 169 12.47 -3.79 6.92
N ILE A 170 11.80 -4.29 7.96
CA ILE A 170 12.41 -4.59 9.26
C ILE A 170 13.51 -5.63 9.10
N VAL A 171 13.24 -6.75 8.42
CA VAL A 171 14.22 -7.82 8.16
C VAL A 171 15.45 -7.24 7.48
N ARG A 172 15.28 -6.56 6.37
CA ARG A 172 16.38 -5.96 5.61
C ARG A 172 17.23 -5.01 6.47
N ARG A 173 16.57 -4.12 7.23
CA ARG A 173 17.29 -3.15 8.08
C ARG A 173 18.04 -3.83 9.22
N LEU A 174 17.47 -4.87 9.82
CA LEU A 174 18.13 -5.64 10.86
C LEU A 174 19.35 -6.40 10.30
N GLU A 175 19.24 -6.99 9.10
CA GLU A 175 20.37 -7.62 8.42
C GLU A 175 21.50 -6.65 8.13
N GLU A 176 21.20 -5.43 7.66
CA GLU A 176 22.16 -4.36 7.41
C GLU A 176 22.96 -3.96 8.66
N ILE A 177 22.40 -4.08 9.86
CA ILE A 177 23.06 -3.75 11.13
C ILE A 177 23.62 -4.95 11.89
N GLY A 178 23.66 -6.14 11.26
CA GLY A 178 24.40 -7.31 11.77
C GLY A 178 23.54 -8.41 12.38
N TYR A 179 22.22 -8.41 12.19
CA TYR A 179 21.33 -9.49 12.61
C TYR A 179 21.22 -10.63 11.58
N THR A 180 22.06 -10.63 10.52
CA THR A 180 22.11 -11.71 9.52
C THR A 180 22.28 -13.07 10.19
N GLY A 181 21.39 -14.03 9.87
CA GLY A 181 21.40 -15.37 10.45
C GLY A 181 20.83 -15.47 11.88
N LYS A 182 20.29 -14.37 12.42
CA LYS A 182 19.57 -14.34 13.71
C LYS A 182 18.07 -14.20 13.52
N ILE A 183 17.61 -14.01 12.28
CA ILE A 183 16.21 -13.84 11.88
C ILE A 183 15.75 -15.15 11.26
N ALA A 184 14.60 -15.69 11.67
CA ALA A 184 13.98 -16.92 11.21
C ALA A 184 12.64 -16.64 10.53
#